data_f5065ad032d5bc1d2c69536840b58cea
#
_entry.id   f5065ad032d5bc1d2c69536840b58cea
#
_cell.length_a   1.000
_cell.length_b   1.000
_cell.length_c   1.000
_cell.angle_alpha   90.00
_cell.angle_beta   90.00
_cell.angle_gamma   90.00
#
_symmetry.space_group_name_H-M   'P 1'
#
loop_
_entity.id
_entity.type
_entity.pdbx_description
1 polymer ?
#
loop_
_entity_poly.entity_id
_entity_poly.type
_entity_poly.pdbx_seq_one_letter_code
_entity_poly.pdbx_strand_id
1 'polypeptide(L)'
;MIVYYNYTEERGYRMPKKTQGLKPDTVLKNYWNDNGQFADFFNAVLFDGEQVISPDELEDADTEESSILEHREYAESIKASRDNIKIHKRSTAYGVELVMLGIESQEHIHYAMPMRVMGYDYGTYKKQYDRNAKKYQKKDEMTDDEYLSRMKRTDKFTPVITVVVYYGDHPWDGATTLHGMLNIPDKMKPFVNDYKMLLVEARKNDLVFHNMTNITFFDMLKVVLKKGITKNEAKEKFIEYALEHNVDKTVVMTVAGA
;
A
#
# COMPACT_ATOMS: atom_id res chain seq x y z
N MET A 1 -19.88 -0.87 -1.37
CA MET A 1 -20.90 -1.31 -0.36
C MET A 1 -20.84 -2.82 -0.28
N ILE A 2 -20.12 -3.32 0.73
CA ILE A 2 -19.92 -4.76 0.92
C ILE A 2 -21.22 -5.38 1.36
N VAL A 3 -21.70 -6.34 0.59
CA VAL A 3 -22.89 -7.13 0.88
C VAL A 3 -22.45 -8.47 1.47
N TYR A 4 -22.54 -8.62 2.79
CA TYR A 4 -22.36 -9.93 3.42
C TYR A 4 -23.58 -10.81 3.12
N TYR A 5 -23.32 -12.02 2.62
CA TYR A 5 -24.37 -13.00 2.30
C TYR A 5 -24.55 -13.99 3.43
N ASN A 6 -25.82 -14.40 3.64
CA ASN A 6 -26.15 -15.53 4.51
C ASN A 6 -25.76 -16.84 3.86
N TYR A 7 -25.23 -17.72 4.65
CA TYR A 7 -24.91 -19.10 4.27
C TYR A 7 -26.18 -19.92 4.02
N THR A 8 -26.23 -20.64 2.94
CA THR A 8 -27.18 -21.74 2.73
C THR A 8 -26.55 -23.03 3.18
N GLU A 9 -27.30 -23.84 3.94
CA GLU A 9 -26.83 -24.94 4.77
C GLU A 9 -26.36 -26.21 4.04
N GLU A 10 -26.20 -26.25 2.74
CA GLU A 10 -26.03 -27.53 2.04
C GLU A 10 -24.63 -28.14 2.08
N ARG A 11 -23.57 -27.49 2.58
CA ARG A 11 -22.23 -28.09 2.76
C ARG A 11 -21.43 -27.59 3.95
N GLY A 12 -22.06 -27.15 5.02
CA GLY A 12 -21.33 -26.78 6.26
C GLY A 12 -20.61 -25.46 6.26
N TYR A 13 -20.53 -24.75 5.16
CA TYR A 13 -19.97 -23.40 5.05
C TYR A 13 -21.10 -22.37 4.97
N ARG A 14 -21.22 -21.57 6.00
CA ARG A 14 -22.20 -20.49 6.09
C ARG A 14 -21.59 -19.17 5.70
N MET A 15 -22.01 -18.51 4.62
CA MET A 15 -21.66 -17.10 4.36
C MET A 15 -22.43 -16.19 5.32
N PRO A 16 -21.82 -15.20 5.99
CA PRO A 16 -22.51 -14.39 7.01
C PRO A 16 -23.66 -13.58 6.44
N LYS A 17 -24.72 -13.41 7.26
CA LYS A 17 -25.84 -12.51 6.94
C LYS A 17 -25.35 -11.08 6.76
N LYS A 18 -26.04 -10.34 5.89
CA LYS A 18 -25.89 -8.91 5.68
C LYS A 18 -25.96 -8.18 7.03
N THR A 19 -24.82 -8.04 7.70
CA THR A 19 -24.61 -7.06 8.76
C THR A 19 -24.14 -5.79 8.08
N GLN A 20 -24.40 -4.61 8.65
CA GLN A 20 -23.86 -3.33 8.12
C GLN A 20 -22.36 -3.53 7.88
N GLY A 21 -21.99 -3.70 6.59
CA GLY A 21 -20.67 -4.21 6.23
C GLY A 21 -19.60 -3.18 6.52
N LEU A 22 -18.47 -3.64 7.00
CA LEU A 22 -17.24 -2.86 6.98
C LEU A 22 -17.00 -2.40 5.53
N LYS A 23 -16.54 -1.18 5.34
CA LYS A 23 -16.16 -0.70 4.01
C LYS A 23 -14.98 -1.55 3.49
N PRO A 24 -14.85 -1.81 2.17
CA PRO A 24 -13.72 -2.54 1.58
C PRO A 24 -12.36 -2.06 2.11
N ASP A 25 -12.17 -0.75 2.13
CA ASP A 25 -10.96 -0.10 2.64
C ASP A 25 -10.64 -0.50 4.10
N THR A 26 -11.67 -0.64 4.95
CA THR A 26 -11.48 -1.06 6.35
C THR A 26 -11.02 -2.51 6.46
N VAL A 27 -11.52 -3.39 5.58
CA VAL A 27 -11.18 -4.81 5.59
C VAL A 27 -9.72 -5.00 5.15
N LEU A 28 -9.33 -4.36 4.05
CA LEU A 28 -7.95 -4.41 3.56
C LEU A 28 -6.99 -3.72 4.52
N LYS A 29 -7.40 -2.62 5.13
CA LYS A 29 -6.62 -1.97 6.18
C LYS A 29 -6.32 -2.91 7.34
N ASN A 30 -7.33 -3.64 7.81
CA ASN A 30 -7.16 -4.64 8.87
C ASN A 30 -6.25 -5.79 8.43
N TYR A 31 -6.36 -6.23 7.19
CA TYR A 31 -5.50 -7.26 6.62
C TYR A 31 -4.02 -6.84 6.66
N TRP A 32 -3.70 -5.64 6.21
CA TRP A 32 -2.34 -5.12 6.18
C TRP A 32 -1.80 -4.66 7.55
N ASN A 33 -2.63 -4.64 8.60
CA ASN A 33 -2.17 -4.37 9.96
C ASN A 33 -1.32 -5.49 10.55
N ASP A 34 -1.44 -6.71 10.03
CA ASP A 34 -0.59 -7.82 10.43
C ASP A 34 0.84 -7.64 9.89
N ASN A 35 1.83 -7.60 10.79
CA ASN A 35 3.22 -7.38 10.43
C ASN A 35 3.80 -8.52 9.60
N GLY A 36 3.35 -9.77 9.81
CA GLY A 36 3.80 -10.92 9.03
C GLY A 36 3.34 -10.85 7.58
N GLN A 37 2.08 -10.49 7.36
CA GLN A 37 1.51 -10.27 6.02
C GLN A 37 2.16 -9.09 5.32
N PHE A 38 2.36 -8.00 6.05
CA PHE A 38 2.96 -6.78 5.54
C PHE A 38 4.43 -6.97 5.15
N ALA A 39 5.25 -7.56 6.02
CA ALA A 39 6.66 -7.85 5.75
C ALA A 39 6.83 -8.77 4.54
N ASP A 40 6.08 -9.88 4.50
CA ASP A 40 6.13 -10.86 3.41
C ASP A 40 5.73 -10.24 2.07
N PHE A 41 4.70 -9.36 2.06
CA PHE A 41 4.32 -8.64 0.86
C PHE A 41 5.45 -7.74 0.33
N PHE A 42 6.08 -6.94 1.21
CA PHE A 42 7.19 -6.10 0.77
C PHE A 42 8.44 -6.90 0.40
N ASN A 43 8.71 -8.02 1.06
CA ASN A 43 9.76 -8.95 0.67
C ASN A 43 9.49 -9.51 -0.74
N ALA A 44 8.27 -9.89 -1.03
CA ALA A 44 7.89 -10.38 -2.35
C ALA A 44 8.01 -9.28 -3.44
N VAL A 45 7.61 -8.04 -3.15
CA VAL A 45 7.61 -6.94 -4.12
C VAL A 45 9.00 -6.36 -4.37
N LEU A 46 9.81 -6.22 -3.34
CA LEU A 46 11.09 -5.49 -3.41
C LEU A 46 12.31 -6.41 -3.55
N PHE A 47 12.20 -7.66 -3.09
CA PHE A 47 13.32 -8.57 -2.93
C PHE A 47 13.06 -9.96 -3.52
N ASP A 48 12.10 -10.08 -4.45
CA ASP A 48 11.76 -11.34 -5.14
C ASP A 48 11.48 -12.52 -4.16
N GLY A 49 10.95 -12.20 -2.98
CA GLY A 49 10.63 -13.17 -1.92
C GLY A 49 11.76 -13.42 -0.92
N GLU A 50 12.96 -12.86 -1.11
CA GLU A 50 14.01 -12.93 -0.08
C GLU A 50 13.52 -12.26 1.21
N GLN A 51 13.65 -12.94 2.36
CA GLN A 51 13.13 -12.48 3.64
C GLN A 51 14.06 -11.45 4.28
N VAL A 52 14.06 -10.24 3.75
CA VAL A 52 14.89 -9.10 4.16
C VAL A 52 14.25 -8.31 5.29
N ILE A 53 12.94 -8.12 5.23
CA ILE A 53 12.15 -7.40 6.23
C ILE A 53 11.57 -8.42 7.19
N SER A 54 11.95 -8.32 8.46
CA SER A 54 11.36 -9.14 9.53
C SER A 54 10.08 -8.48 10.08
N PRO A 55 9.01 -9.25 10.37
CA PRO A 55 7.82 -8.72 11.03
C PRO A 55 8.08 -7.99 12.34
N ASP A 56 9.08 -8.45 13.11
CA ASP A 56 9.45 -7.89 14.42
C ASP A 56 10.14 -6.51 14.31
N GLU A 57 10.60 -6.15 13.10
CA GLU A 57 11.25 -4.88 12.83
C GLU A 57 10.24 -3.80 12.40
N LEU A 58 8.96 -4.15 12.24
CA LEU A 58 7.91 -3.23 11.81
C LEU A 58 7.20 -2.58 12.98
N GLU A 59 7.01 -1.28 12.89
CA GLU A 59 6.15 -0.51 13.79
C GLU A 59 5.11 0.27 12.99
N ASP A 60 3.91 0.40 13.54
CA ASP A 60 2.90 1.24 12.94
C ASP A 60 3.36 2.71 12.98
N ALA A 61 3.27 3.38 11.85
CA ALA A 61 3.45 4.82 11.81
C ALA A 61 2.26 5.48 12.51
N ASP A 62 2.57 6.46 13.36
CA ASP A 62 1.53 7.27 13.99
C ASP A 62 0.69 7.95 12.88
N THR A 63 -0.57 7.53 12.76
CA THR A 63 -1.51 8.03 11.75
C THR A 63 -1.86 9.49 11.98
N GLU A 64 -1.75 9.99 13.22
CA GLU A 64 -1.91 11.43 13.50
C GLU A 64 -0.75 12.24 12.93
N GLU A 65 0.44 11.68 12.85
CA GLU A 65 1.55 12.31 12.15
C GLU A 65 1.33 12.35 10.63
N SER A 66 0.46 11.54 10.04
CA SER A 66 0.19 11.54 8.60
C SER A 66 -0.75 12.67 8.13
N SER A 67 -1.37 13.42 9.03
CA SER A 67 -2.49 14.31 8.70
C SER A 67 -2.14 15.76 8.40
N ILE A 68 -0.89 16.18 8.34
CA ILE A 68 -0.56 17.61 8.17
C ILE A 68 0.10 17.89 6.82
N LEU A 69 -0.67 17.78 5.75
CA LEU A 69 -0.52 18.65 4.60
C LEU A 69 -1.71 19.63 4.64
N GLU A 70 -1.63 20.61 5.53
CA GLU A 70 -2.58 21.71 5.57
C GLU A 70 -2.26 22.74 4.47
N HIS A 71 -2.67 22.42 3.25
CA HIS A 71 -3.22 23.43 2.36
C HIS A 71 -4.70 23.10 2.21
N ARG A 72 -5.55 24.00 2.69
CA ARG A 72 -6.99 23.78 2.96
C ARG A 72 -7.83 23.20 1.83
N GLU A 73 -7.38 23.21 0.59
CA GLU A 73 -8.11 22.65 -0.56
C GLU A 73 -7.59 21.30 -1.07
N TYR A 74 -6.33 20.95 -0.75
CA TYR A 74 -5.73 19.66 -1.14
C TYR A 74 -5.81 18.60 -0.05
N ALA A 75 -6.03 19.00 1.19
CA ALA A 75 -6.02 18.13 2.37
C ALA A 75 -7.22 17.17 2.44
N GLU A 76 -8.37 17.52 1.86
CA GLU A 76 -9.54 16.67 1.91
C GLU A 76 -9.42 15.41 1.05
N SER A 77 -8.73 15.49 -0.09
CA SER A 77 -8.52 14.31 -0.96
C SER A 77 -7.39 13.40 -0.47
N ILE A 78 -6.42 13.93 0.27
CA ILE A 78 -5.29 13.15 0.80
C ILE A 78 -5.65 12.47 2.13
N LYS A 79 -6.52 13.06 2.94
CA LYS A 79 -6.98 12.47 4.21
C LYS A 79 -7.76 11.16 4.04
N ALA A 80 -8.30 10.90 2.86
CA ALA A 80 -9.26 9.82 2.65
C ALA A 80 -8.63 8.48 2.23
N SER A 81 -7.33 8.37 1.95
CA SER A 81 -6.87 7.26 1.15
C SER A 81 -5.55 6.58 1.50
N ARG A 82 -4.88 6.91 2.58
CA ARG A 82 -3.76 6.07 3.02
C ARG A 82 -4.25 4.94 3.89
N ASP A 83 -4.27 3.72 3.31
CA ASP A 83 -4.82 2.58 4.02
C ASP A 83 -3.87 2.03 5.07
N ASN A 84 -2.58 1.93 4.80
CA ASN A 84 -1.60 1.45 5.78
C ASN A 84 -0.22 2.05 5.56
N ILE A 85 0.35 2.58 6.62
CA ILE A 85 1.74 3.00 6.67
C ILE A 85 2.40 2.31 7.86
N LYS A 86 3.50 1.64 7.60
CA LYS A 86 4.37 1.10 8.63
C LYS A 86 5.76 1.69 8.55
N ILE A 87 6.38 1.86 9.69
CA ILE A 87 7.79 2.25 9.78
C ILE A 87 8.60 0.99 9.97
N HIS A 88 9.56 0.78 9.10
CA HIS A 88 10.58 -0.23 9.29
C HIS A 88 11.74 0.37 10.08
N LYS A 89 12.07 -0.19 11.23
CA LYS A 89 13.08 0.38 12.13
C LYS A 89 14.51 0.09 11.71
N ARG A 90 14.82 -1.08 11.20
CA ARG A 90 16.18 -1.46 10.76
C ARG A 90 16.12 -2.64 9.81
N SER A 91 16.82 -2.55 8.68
CA SER A 91 17.29 -3.74 7.98
C SER A 91 18.75 -3.97 8.35
N THR A 92 19.01 -5.00 9.12
CA THR A 92 20.39 -5.41 9.44
C THR A 92 21.10 -6.00 8.23
N ALA A 93 20.35 -6.51 7.24
CA ALA A 93 20.92 -7.16 6.06
C ALA A 93 21.63 -6.19 5.11
N TYR A 94 21.12 -4.96 4.97
CA TYR A 94 21.70 -3.98 4.02
C TYR A 94 22.26 -2.73 4.68
N GLY A 95 22.30 -2.66 6.01
CA GLY A 95 22.82 -1.51 6.74
C GLY A 95 21.99 -0.22 6.52
N VAL A 96 20.79 -0.35 6.02
CA VAL A 96 19.87 0.78 5.73
C VAL A 96 18.89 0.89 6.89
N GLU A 97 18.88 2.03 7.58
CA GLU A 97 17.75 2.39 8.40
C GLU A 97 16.56 2.64 7.47
N LEU A 98 15.54 1.79 7.56
CA LEU A 98 14.41 1.85 6.66
C LEU A 98 13.26 2.63 7.27
N VAL A 99 12.69 3.39 6.56
CA VAL A 99 11.81 3.49 5.44
C VAL A 99 10.37 3.43 5.92
N MET A 100 9.63 4.43 5.62
CA MET A 100 8.18 4.32 5.69
C MET A 100 7.70 3.51 4.48
N LEU A 101 7.09 2.38 4.77
CA LEU A 101 6.46 1.53 3.79
C LEU A 101 4.96 1.86 3.77
N GLY A 102 4.41 2.11 2.60
CA GLY A 102 3.00 2.43 2.44
C GLY A 102 2.33 1.52 1.43
N ILE A 103 1.12 1.07 1.73
CA ILE A 103 0.25 0.36 0.80
C ILE A 103 -0.96 1.25 0.52
N GLU A 104 -1.25 1.43 -0.74
CA GLU A 104 -2.46 2.06 -1.25
C GLU A 104 -3.29 1.00 -1.96
N SER A 105 -4.46 0.69 -1.44
CA SER A 105 -5.36 -0.32 -1.99
C SER A 105 -6.37 0.33 -2.93
N GLN A 106 -6.47 -0.16 -4.17
CA GLN A 106 -7.32 0.43 -5.21
C GLN A 106 -8.21 -0.62 -5.90
N GLU A 107 -9.52 -0.46 -5.82
CA GLU A 107 -10.50 -1.21 -6.63
C GLU A 107 -10.63 -0.60 -8.03
N HIS A 108 -10.59 0.71 -8.14
CA HIS A 108 -10.75 1.44 -9.40
C HIS A 108 -9.45 2.10 -9.85
N ILE A 109 -9.27 2.21 -11.17
CA ILE A 109 -8.10 2.89 -11.73
C ILE A 109 -8.21 4.39 -11.45
N HIS A 110 -7.23 4.92 -10.74
CA HIS A 110 -7.09 6.34 -10.55
C HIS A 110 -6.01 6.88 -11.50
N TYR A 111 -6.43 7.52 -12.59
CA TYR A 111 -5.52 7.95 -13.66
C TYR A 111 -4.44 8.96 -13.23
N ALA A 112 -4.62 9.64 -12.09
CA ALA A 112 -3.60 10.51 -11.49
C ALA A 112 -2.81 9.81 -10.36
N MET A 113 -2.73 8.47 -10.33
CA MET A 113 -2.09 7.73 -9.25
C MET A 113 -0.61 8.06 -9.06
N PRO A 114 0.24 8.19 -10.11
CA PRO A 114 1.63 8.59 -9.91
C PRO A 114 1.79 9.93 -9.19
N MET A 115 0.93 10.91 -9.49
CA MET A 115 0.92 12.21 -8.80
C MET A 115 0.47 12.06 -7.34
N ARG A 116 -0.51 11.20 -7.04
CA ARG A 116 -0.95 10.93 -5.67
C ARG A 116 0.16 10.32 -4.84
N VAL A 117 0.83 9.28 -5.37
CA VAL A 117 1.95 8.61 -4.68
C VAL A 117 3.08 9.61 -4.44
N MET A 118 3.44 10.42 -5.44
CA MET A 118 4.42 11.51 -5.27
C MET A 118 4.02 12.46 -4.15
N GLY A 119 2.74 12.82 -4.05
CA GLY A 119 2.21 13.67 -2.98
C GLY A 119 2.32 13.02 -1.60
N TYR A 120 2.06 11.72 -1.48
CA TYR A 120 2.21 10.98 -0.23
C TYR A 120 3.66 10.93 0.24
N ASP A 121 4.58 10.62 -0.67
CA ASP A 121 6.00 10.53 -0.36
C ASP A 121 6.57 11.90 -0.02
N TYR A 122 6.19 12.95 -0.78
CA TYR A 122 6.53 14.33 -0.43
C TYR A 122 6.02 14.72 0.96
N GLY A 123 4.76 14.40 1.29
CA GLY A 123 4.20 14.68 2.61
C GLY A 123 4.99 14.02 3.74
N THR A 124 5.47 12.81 3.50
CA THR A 124 6.31 12.07 4.44
C THR A 124 7.69 12.70 4.59
N TYR A 125 8.35 13.09 3.49
CA TYR A 125 9.62 13.83 3.55
C TYR A 125 9.46 15.21 4.21
N LYS A 126 8.36 15.92 3.91
CA LYS A 126 8.07 17.20 4.55
C LYS A 126 7.97 17.09 6.06
N LYS A 127 7.37 16.05 6.59
CA LYS A 127 7.29 15.80 8.02
C LYS A 127 8.67 15.52 8.64
N GLN A 128 9.51 14.74 7.97
CA GLN A 128 10.88 14.51 8.43
C GLN A 128 11.64 15.84 8.48
N TYR A 129 11.49 16.69 7.46
CA TYR A 129 12.06 18.03 7.45
C TYR A 129 11.52 18.89 8.60
N ASP A 130 10.21 18.94 8.80
CA ASP A 130 9.60 19.77 9.84
C ASP A 130 10.01 19.32 11.26
N ARG A 131 10.19 18.02 11.44
CA ARG A 131 10.71 17.44 12.69
C ARG A 131 12.16 17.89 12.93
N ASN A 132 13.00 17.90 11.92
CA ASN A 132 14.36 18.41 12.01
C ASN A 132 14.36 19.92 12.24
N ALA A 133 13.53 20.69 11.53
CA ALA A 133 13.41 22.13 11.70
C ALA A 133 13.02 22.55 13.11
N LYS A 134 12.19 21.74 13.79
CA LYS A 134 11.85 21.95 15.21
C LYS A 134 13.06 21.76 16.14
N LYS A 135 13.99 20.83 15.82
CA LYS A 135 15.22 20.62 16.61
C LYS A 135 16.18 21.81 16.48
N TYR A 136 16.22 22.45 15.32
CA TYR A 136 17.19 23.51 14.97
C TYR A 136 16.61 24.92 15.08
N GLN A 137 15.90 25.20 16.17
CA GLN A 137 15.35 26.54 16.41
C GLN A 137 16.39 27.56 16.88
N LYS A 138 17.51 27.08 17.42
CA LYS A 138 18.64 27.92 17.88
C LYS A 138 19.86 27.68 16.99
N LYS A 139 20.69 28.72 16.83
CA LYS A 139 21.89 28.66 15.98
C LYS A 139 23.06 27.91 16.62
N ASP A 140 22.88 27.31 17.82
CA ASP A 140 23.94 26.63 18.55
C ASP A 140 24.53 25.50 17.70
N GLU A 141 25.86 25.52 17.50
CA GLU A 141 26.62 24.50 16.74
C GLU A 141 26.23 24.32 15.27
N MET A 142 25.69 25.36 14.62
CA MET A 142 25.30 25.34 13.20
C MET A 142 25.98 26.47 12.44
N THR A 143 26.29 26.22 11.17
CA THR A 143 26.65 27.26 10.21
C THR A 143 25.43 28.15 9.91
N ASP A 144 25.66 29.31 9.28
CA ASP A 144 24.55 30.18 8.86
C ASP A 144 23.63 29.49 7.85
N ASP A 145 24.18 28.73 6.90
CA ASP A 145 23.44 28.01 5.89
C ASP A 145 22.59 26.88 6.51
N GLU A 146 23.14 26.15 7.48
CA GLU A 146 22.40 25.09 8.20
C GLU A 146 21.27 25.69 9.03
N TYR A 147 21.54 26.82 9.71
CA TYR A 147 20.52 27.50 10.50
C TYR A 147 19.39 28.05 9.63
N LEU A 148 19.71 28.67 8.48
CA LEU A 148 18.71 29.18 7.54
C LEU A 148 17.91 28.06 6.89
N SER A 149 18.56 26.95 6.52
CA SER A 149 17.90 25.77 5.94
C SER A 149 17.16 24.89 6.95
N ARG A 150 17.37 25.13 8.27
CA ARG A 150 16.86 24.27 9.36
C ARG A 150 17.26 22.80 9.20
N MET A 151 18.42 22.55 8.62
CA MET A 151 18.94 21.22 8.33
C MET A 151 20.47 21.25 8.38
N LYS A 152 21.09 20.30 9.10
CA LYS A 152 22.54 20.13 9.07
C LYS A 152 22.95 19.42 7.78
N ARG A 153 24.15 19.70 7.29
CA ARG A 153 24.73 19.05 6.10
C ARG A 153 24.79 17.54 6.22
N THR A 154 24.89 17.03 7.44
CA THR A 154 24.96 15.60 7.76
C THR A 154 23.60 14.94 7.86
N ASP A 155 22.52 15.72 7.99
CA ASP A 155 21.18 15.15 8.10
C ASP A 155 20.78 14.43 6.82
N LYS A 156 20.12 13.30 6.98
CA LYS A 156 19.54 12.51 5.89
C LYS A 156 18.10 12.21 6.21
N PHE A 157 17.28 12.18 5.18
CA PHE A 157 15.91 11.67 5.30
C PHE A 157 15.89 10.16 5.15
N THR A 158 15.01 9.53 5.88
CA THR A 158 14.66 8.13 5.68
C THR A 158 13.89 7.98 4.38
N PRO A 159 14.30 7.11 3.47
CA PRO A 159 13.58 6.88 2.20
C PRO A 159 12.13 6.45 2.44
N VAL A 160 11.26 6.77 1.49
CA VAL A 160 9.85 6.38 1.49
C VAL A 160 9.58 5.50 0.29
N ILE A 161 8.91 4.37 0.52
CA ILE A 161 8.49 3.44 -0.53
C ILE A 161 6.98 3.23 -0.41
N THR A 162 6.24 3.56 -1.46
CA THR A 162 4.81 3.34 -1.56
C THR A 162 4.50 2.35 -2.66
N VAL A 163 3.74 1.30 -2.34
CA VAL A 163 3.25 0.31 -3.30
C VAL A 163 1.75 0.49 -3.47
N VAL A 164 1.32 0.53 -4.72
CA VAL A 164 -0.10 0.53 -5.08
C VAL A 164 -0.51 -0.90 -5.37
N VAL A 165 -1.45 -1.43 -4.60
CA VAL A 165 -2.06 -2.75 -4.85
C VAL A 165 -3.39 -2.54 -5.54
N TYR A 166 -3.46 -2.94 -6.80
CA TYR A 166 -4.67 -2.85 -7.61
C TYR A 166 -5.35 -4.20 -7.69
N TYR A 167 -6.62 -4.25 -7.28
CA TYR A 167 -7.44 -5.45 -7.27
C TYR A 167 -8.74 -5.29 -8.07
N GLY A 168 -8.73 -4.41 -9.07
CA GLY A 168 -9.84 -4.28 -10.01
C GLY A 168 -9.94 -5.44 -11.00
N ASP A 169 -11.12 -5.62 -11.55
CA ASP A 169 -11.46 -6.70 -12.50
C ASP A 169 -10.88 -6.49 -13.92
N HIS A 170 -10.44 -5.29 -14.24
CA HIS A 170 -9.79 -4.94 -15.50
C HIS A 170 -8.28 -4.76 -15.34
N PRO A 171 -7.47 -4.94 -16.41
CA PRO A 171 -6.06 -4.59 -16.38
C PRO A 171 -5.88 -3.11 -16.07
N TRP A 172 -4.80 -2.77 -15.34
CA TRP A 172 -4.41 -1.38 -15.19
C TRP A 172 -4.04 -0.79 -16.56
N ASP A 173 -4.69 0.29 -16.95
CA ASP A 173 -4.47 1.02 -18.21
C ASP A 173 -4.00 2.47 -18.00
N GLY A 174 -3.87 2.91 -16.74
CA GLY A 174 -3.38 4.22 -16.38
C GLY A 174 -1.85 4.33 -16.46
N ALA A 175 -1.36 5.57 -16.41
CA ALA A 175 0.07 5.82 -16.30
C ALA A 175 0.64 5.23 -15.00
N THR A 176 1.89 4.73 -15.07
CA THR A 176 2.64 4.24 -13.91
C THR A 176 3.81 5.17 -13.56
N THR A 177 3.99 6.23 -14.33
CA THR A 177 5.01 7.25 -14.09
C THR A 177 4.43 8.65 -14.29
N LEU A 178 5.08 9.65 -13.69
CA LEU A 178 4.70 11.05 -13.90
C LEU A 178 4.86 11.45 -15.38
N HIS A 179 5.94 11.02 -16.05
CA HIS A 179 6.13 11.27 -17.48
C HIS A 179 4.97 10.73 -18.32
N GLY A 180 4.40 9.59 -17.94
CA GLY A 180 3.24 9.02 -18.63
C GLY A 180 1.96 9.86 -18.51
N MET A 181 1.92 10.80 -17.57
CA MET A 181 0.81 11.74 -17.37
C MET A 181 1.03 13.10 -18.03
N LEU A 182 2.26 13.39 -18.45
CA LEU A 182 2.65 14.72 -18.93
C LEU A 182 2.76 14.75 -20.46
N ASN A 183 2.41 15.88 -21.04
CA ASN A 183 2.69 16.16 -22.45
C ASN A 183 4.08 16.80 -22.57
N ILE A 184 5.12 15.98 -22.69
CA ILE A 184 6.52 16.45 -22.72
C ILE A 184 7.09 16.25 -24.12
N PRO A 185 7.52 17.33 -24.80
CA PRO A 185 8.29 17.21 -26.04
C PRO A 185 9.58 16.42 -25.80
N ASP A 186 9.98 15.55 -26.74
CA ASP A 186 11.11 14.63 -26.54
C ASP A 186 12.42 15.34 -26.12
N LYS A 187 12.69 16.50 -26.70
CA LYS A 187 13.87 17.32 -26.35
C LYS A 187 13.84 17.85 -24.93
N MET A 188 12.68 17.89 -24.28
CA MET A 188 12.50 18.40 -22.91
C MET A 188 12.52 17.28 -21.86
N LYS A 189 12.32 16.02 -22.24
CA LYS A 189 12.31 14.87 -21.32
C LYS A 189 13.51 14.82 -20.37
N PRO A 190 14.77 15.06 -20.82
CA PRO A 190 15.94 15.02 -19.92
C PRO A 190 15.92 16.06 -18.78
N PHE A 191 15.10 17.11 -18.91
CA PHE A 191 15.01 18.20 -17.94
C PHE A 191 13.79 18.11 -17.02
N VAL A 192 12.89 17.16 -17.27
CA VAL A 192 11.71 16.92 -16.44
C VAL A 192 11.94 15.65 -15.61
N ASN A 193 11.93 15.79 -14.29
CA ASN A 193 12.08 14.65 -13.41
C ASN A 193 10.87 13.70 -13.56
N ASP A 194 11.15 12.41 -13.64
CA ASP A 194 10.11 11.40 -13.61
C ASP A 194 9.90 10.88 -12.18
N TYR A 195 8.71 10.43 -11.92
CA TYR A 195 8.34 9.78 -10.67
C TYR A 195 7.62 8.46 -10.97
N LYS A 196 8.25 7.34 -10.60
CA LYS A 196 7.69 6.01 -10.82
C LYS A 196 6.92 5.56 -9.60
N MET A 197 5.73 5.01 -9.80
CA MET A 197 5.03 4.27 -8.76
C MET A 197 5.30 2.76 -8.89
N LEU A 198 5.31 2.07 -7.78
CA LEU A 198 5.32 0.62 -7.72
C LEU A 198 3.87 0.13 -7.78
N LEU A 199 3.53 -0.64 -8.81
CA LEU A 199 2.19 -1.17 -9.02
C LEU A 199 2.21 -2.69 -8.96
N VAL A 200 1.35 -3.25 -8.11
CA VAL A 200 1.03 -4.68 -8.05
C VAL A 200 -0.41 -4.88 -8.50
N GLU A 201 -0.60 -5.52 -9.65
CA GLU A 201 -1.93 -5.99 -10.07
C GLU A 201 -2.20 -7.36 -9.44
N ALA A 202 -3.07 -7.43 -8.45
CA ALA A 202 -3.36 -8.65 -7.69
C ALA A 202 -3.79 -9.83 -8.57
N ARG A 203 -4.46 -9.54 -9.70
CA ARG A 203 -4.91 -10.52 -10.71
C ARG A 203 -3.78 -11.21 -11.49
N LYS A 204 -2.58 -10.62 -11.55
CA LYS A 204 -1.45 -11.05 -12.40
C LYS A 204 -0.16 -11.26 -11.62
N ASN A 205 -0.22 -11.24 -10.29
CA ASN A 205 1.02 -11.26 -9.55
C ASN A 205 1.76 -12.61 -9.71
N ASP A 206 3.04 -12.50 -9.99
CA ASP A 206 4.00 -13.62 -9.97
C ASP A 206 4.90 -13.52 -8.74
N LEU A 207 4.41 -12.85 -7.68
CA LEU A 207 5.14 -12.60 -6.46
C LEU A 207 5.37 -13.90 -5.68
N VAL A 208 6.56 -14.04 -5.13
CA VAL A 208 6.95 -15.17 -4.29
C VAL A 208 6.66 -14.83 -2.84
N PHE A 209 5.57 -15.38 -2.32
CA PHE A 209 5.17 -15.25 -0.92
C PHE A 209 5.61 -16.45 -0.09
N HIS A 210 5.90 -16.22 1.19
CA HIS A 210 6.19 -17.25 2.19
C HIS A 210 5.14 -17.29 3.30
N ASN A 211 4.39 -16.22 3.50
CA ASN A 211 3.27 -16.18 4.43
C ASN A 211 2.05 -16.87 3.82
N MET A 212 1.55 -17.93 4.46
CA MET A 212 0.41 -18.71 3.94
C MET A 212 -0.85 -17.88 3.75
N THR A 213 -1.06 -16.85 4.58
CA THR A 213 -2.18 -15.94 4.46
C THR A 213 -2.10 -15.10 3.19
N ASN A 214 -0.90 -14.59 2.85
CA ASN A 214 -0.66 -13.87 1.60
C ASN A 214 -0.82 -14.78 0.38
N ILE A 215 -0.23 -15.98 0.41
CA ILE A 215 -0.38 -16.98 -0.67
C ILE A 215 -1.87 -17.18 -0.95
N THR A 216 -2.63 -17.56 0.08
CA THR A 216 -4.05 -17.82 -0.05
C THR A 216 -4.84 -16.60 -0.51
N PHE A 217 -4.56 -15.41 0.06
CA PHE A 217 -5.23 -14.17 -0.28
C PHE A 217 -5.05 -13.82 -1.77
N PHE A 218 -3.81 -13.82 -2.25
CA PHE A 218 -3.52 -13.48 -3.63
C PHE A 218 -3.99 -14.55 -4.62
N ASP A 219 -3.93 -15.82 -4.27
CA ASP A 219 -4.47 -16.91 -5.10
C ASP A 219 -5.99 -16.83 -5.23
N MET A 220 -6.69 -16.55 -4.14
CA MET A 220 -8.13 -16.29 -4.18
C MET A 220 -8.47 -15.06 -5.04
N LEU A 221 -7.70 -13.96 -4.95
CA LEU A 221 -7.89 -12.80 -5.82
C LEU A 221 -7.69 -13.15 -7.30
N LYS A 222 -6.68 -13.95 -7.65
CA LYS A 222 -6.49 -14.43 -9.04
C LYS A 222 -7.69 -15.21 -9.55
N VAL A 223 -8.32 -16.02 -8.69
CA VAL A 223 -9.52 -16.80 -9.05
C VAL A 223 -10.71 -15.89 -9.33
N VAL A 224 -10.99 -14.93 -8.42
CA VAL A 224 -12.18 -14.07 -8.52
C VAL A 224 -12.04 -12.92 -9.52
N LEU A 225 -10.80 -12.45 -9.77
CA LEU A 225 -10.51 -11.38 -10.72
C LEU A 225 -10.16 -11.89 -12.13
N LYS A 226 -10.42 -13.17 -12.41
CA LYS A 226 -10.14 -13.75 -13.72
C LYS A 226 -11.00 -13.09 -14.80
N LYS A 227 -10.37 -12.65 -15.88
CA LYS A 227 -11.07 -12.00 -17.00
C LYS A 227 -12.15 -12.91 -17.60
N GLY A 228 -13.34 -12.36 -17.78
CA GLY A 228 -14.47 -13.05 -18.43
C GLY A 228 -15.25 -13.99 -17.51
N ILE A 229 -14.94 -14.04 -16.23
CA ILE A 229 -15.72 -14.77 -15.23
C ILE A 229 -16.97 -13.97 -14.85
N THR A 230 -18.10 -14.63 -14.74
CA THR A 230 -19.33 -14.01 -14.20
C THR A 230 -19.28 -13.95 -12.67
N LYS A 231 -20.06 -13.05 -12.06
CA LYS A 231 -20.14 -12.96 -10.59
C LYS A 231 -20.54 -14.29 -9.91
N ASN A 232 -21.40 -15.08 -10.56
CA ASN A 232 -21.83 -16.37 -10.02
C ASN A 232 -20.69 -17.39 -10.10
N GLU A 233 -20.02 -17.50 -11.26
CA GLU A 233 -18.86 -18.39 -11.42
C GLU A 233 -17.71 -17.99 -10.50
N ALA A 234 -17.44 -16.70 -10.34
CA ALA A 234 -16.43 -16.21 -9.40
C ALA A 234 -16.76 -16.65 -7.97
N LYS A 235 -18.02 -16.52 -7.57
CA LYS A 235 -18.50 -16.96 -6.25
C LYS A 235 -18.38 -18.48 -6.05
N GLU A 236 -18.77 -19.27 -7.05
CA GLU A 236 -18.65 -20.73 -6.99
C GLU A 236 -17.21 -21.17 -6.83
N LYS A 237 -16.31 -20.65 -7.68
CA LYS A 237 -14.87 -20.93 -7.61
C LYS A 237 -14.22 -20.46 -6.31
N PHE A 238 -14.67 -19.32 -5.81
CA PHE A 238 -14.21 -18.80 -4.53
C PHE A 238 -14.56 -19.75 -3.37
N ILE A 239 -15.80 -20.27 -3.35
CA ILE A 239 -16.25 -21.23 -2.33
C ILE A 239 -15.51 -22.56 -2.49
N GLU A 240 -15.37 -23.06 -3.73
CA GLU A 240 -14.65 -24.28 -4.04
C GLU A 240 -13.20 -24.21 -3.56
N TYR A 241 -12.48 -23.14 -3.92
CA TYR A 241 -11.10 -22.92 -3.46
C TYR A 241 -11.00 -22.87 -1.94
N ALA A 242 -11.90 -22.12 -1.29
CA ALA A 242 -11.89 -21.98 0.17
C ALA A 242 -12.13 -23.32 0.90
N LEU A 243 -12.96 -24.19 0.34
CA LEU A 243 -13.24 -25.53 0.88
C LEU A 243 -12.08 -26.50 0.63
N GLU A 244 -11.53 -26.53 -0.58
CA GLU A 244 -10.43 -27.41 -0.95
C GLU A 244 -9.16 -27.14 -0.14
N HIS A 245 -8.87 -25.86 0.11
CA HIS A 245 -7.65 -25.45 0.80
C HIS A 245 -7.85 -25.16 2.30
N ASN A 246 -9.04 -25.42 2.84
CA ASN A 246 -9.39 -25.15 4.25
C ASN A 246 -8.97 -23.74 4.69
N VAL A 247 -9.33 -22.75 3.85
CA VAL A 247 -8.87 -21.37 4.02
C VAL A 247 -9.42 -20.76 5.30
N ASP A 248 -8.57 -20.01 6.01
CA ASP A 248 -8.98 -19.29 7.22
C ASP A 248 -10.14 -18.32 6.93
N LYS A 249 -11.09 -18.29 7.84
CA LYS A 249 -12.29 -17.46 7.71
C LYS A 249 -11.97 -15.97 7.52
N THR A 250 -10.91 -15.48 8.14
CA THR A 250 -10.50 -14.08 8.03
C THR A 250 -10.08 -13.75 6.61
N VAL A 251 -9.31 -14.63 5.95
CA VAL A 251 -8.90 -14.47 4.55
C VAL A 251 -10.11 -14.49 3.63
N VAL A 252 -11.01 -15.47 3.83
CA VAL A 252 -12.27 -15.56 3.08
C VAL A 252 -13.07 -14.27 3.18
N MET A 253 -13.19 -13.72 4.39
CA MET A 253 -13.90 -12.46 4.63
C MET A 253 -13.19 -11.26 4.00
N THR A 254 -11.87 -11.26 3.99
CA THR A 254 -11.07 -10.18 3.38
C THR A 254 -11.26 -10.14 1.87
N VAL A 255 -11.11 -11.29 1.19
CA VAL A 255 -11.31 -11.36 -0.27
C VAL A 255 -12.76 -11.09 -0.66
N ALA A 256 -13.73 -11.59 0.10
CA ALA A 256 -15.16 -11.30 -0.15
C ALA A 256 -15.52 -9.82 0.11
N GLY A 257 -14.68 -9.13 0.84
CA GLY A 257 -14.85 -7.73 1.20
C GLY A 257 -14.09 -6.75 0.30
N ALA A 258 -13.03 -7.21 -0.35
CA ALA A 258 -12.29 -6.44 -1.34
C ALA A 258 -13.00 -6.45 -2.69
#